data_da18afb7bf03171862d0eb685f9987dd
#
_entry.id   da18afb7bf03171862d0eb685f9987dd
#
_cell.length_a   1.000
_cell.length_b   1.000
_cell.length_c   1.000
_cell.angle_alpha   90.00
_cell.angle_beta   90.00
_cell.angle_gamma   90.00
#
_symmetry.space_group_name_H-M   'P 1'
#
loop_
_entity.id
_entity.type
_entity.pdbx_description
1 polymer ?
#
loop_
_entity_poly.entity_id
_entity_poly.type
_entity_poly.pdbx_seq_one_letter_code
_entity_poly.pdbx_strand_id
1 'polypeptide(L)'
;MQKASLYHHIDSKEDLLWEVARAGAESFQAALDAVPEGLPATEKIRLALRAHLRVVGEQLDAATVFTREWRALQGERRERFVAERRRYEERIRDLFREGVEGGELRTDLDVATAALLFLSAANWAYTWLRAGADTDALADRFFGVLLDGMRGYATPG
;
A
#
# COMPACT_ATOMS: atom_id res chain seq x y z
N MET A 1 -11.37 -13.87 22.48
CA MET A 1 -12.24 -12.80 23.00
C MET A 1 -12.49 -11.64 22.03
N GLN A 2 -11.60 -11.32 21.12
CA GLN A 2 -11.83 -10.22 20.16
C GLN A 2 -12.82 -10.53 19.05
N LYS A 3 -13.02 -11.80 18.65
CA LYS A 3 -14.00 -12.18 17.63
C LYS A 3 -15.46 -12.01 18.06
N ALA A 4 -15.76 -12.19 19.34
CA ALA A 4 -17.14 -12.07 19.84
C ALA A 4 -17.63 -10.62 19.91
N SER A 5 -16.74 -9.65 20.12
CA SER A 5 -17.09 -8.21 20.16
C SER A 5 -17.43 -7.62 18.79
N LEU A 6 -16.84 -8.16 17.71
CA LEU A 6 -17.11 -7.72 16.34
C LEU A 6 -18.52 -8.10 15.87
N TYR A 7 -19.06 -9.25 16.33
CA TYR A 7 -20.40 -9.71 15.92
C TYR A 7 -21.57 -8.99 16.59
N HIS A 8 -21.33 -8.27 17.70
CA HIS A 8 -22.39 -7.56 18.43
C HIS A 8 -22.81 -6.22 17.78
N HIS A 9 -22.11 -5.74 16.75
CA HIS A 9 -22.38 -4.44 16.10
C HIS A 9 -22.61 -4.56 14.60
N ILE A 10 -22.74 -5.78 14.06
CA ILE A 10 -22.95 -6.01 12.64
C ILE A 10 -24.42 -6.34 12.41
N ASP A 11 -25.20 -5.33 12.12
CA ASP A 11 -26.63 -5.44 11.84
C ASP A 11 -26.96 -5.59 10.36
N SER A 12 -25.96 -5.35 9.45
CA SER A 12 -26.16 -5.40 8.02
C SER A 12 -24.90 -5.83 7.28
N LYS A 13 -25.07 -6.20 6.00
CA LYS A 13 -23.96 -6.48 5.07
C LYS A 13 -23.03 -5.27 4.92
N GLU A 14 -23.58 -4.06 4.94
CA GLU A 14 -22.80 -2.82 4.86
C GLU A 14 -21.97 -2.59 6.13
N ASP A 15 -22.49 -2.95 7.31
CA ASP A 15 -21.72 -2.86 8.56
C ASP A 15 -20.51 -3.79 8.52
N LEU A 16 -20.69 -5.03 8.04
CA LEU A 16 -19.58 -5.96 7.84
C LEU A 16 -18.56 -5.43 6.86
N LEU A 17 -19.01 -4.91 5.72
CA LEU A 17 -18.14 -4.33 4.69
C LEU A 17 -17.34 -3.15 5.28
N TRP A 18 -17.99 -2.29 6.04
CA TRP A 18 -17.33 -1.16 6.69
C TRP A 18 -16.25 -1.61 7.69
N GLU A 19 -16.57 -2.57 8.56
CA GLU A 19 -15.60 -3.06 9.55
C GLU A 19 -14.40 -3.71 8.89
N VAL A 20 -14.58 -4.52 7.85
CA VAL A 20 -13.49 -5.13 7.11
C VAL A 20 -12.65 -4.08 6.35
N ALA A 21 -13.31 -3.12 5.70
CA ALA A 21 -12.64 -2.05 4.98
C ALA A 21 -11.81 -1.15 5.92
N ARG A 22 -12.36 -0.79 7.08
CA ARG A 22 -11.68 -0.01 8.11
C ARG A 22 -10.47 -0.75 8.68
N ALA A 23 -10.65 -2.01 9.08
CA ALA A 23 -9.56 -2.83 9.59
C ALA A 23 -8.44 -3.01 8.56
N GLY A 24 -8.78 -3.18 7.28
CA GLY A 24 -7.81 -3.23 6.19
C GLY A 24 -7.04 -1.92 6.05
N ALA A 25 -7.72 -0.77 6.06
CA ALA A 25 -7.08 0.53 6.00
C ALA A 25 -6.12 0.75 7.17
N GLU A 26 -6.52 0.39 8.40
CA GLU A 26 -5.68 0.46 9.58
C GLU A 26 -4.43 -0.44 9.46
N SER A 27 -4.58 -1.65 8.91
CA SER A 27 -3.46 -2.57 8.71
C SER A 27 -2.42 -2.01 7.73
N PHE A 28 -2.85 -1.41 6.62
CA PHE A 28 -1.94 -0.76 5.67
C PHE A 28 -1.23 0.45 6.27
N GLN A 29 -1.94 1.30 7.02
CA GLN A 29 -1.33 2.45 7.71
C GLN A 29 -0.31 1.99 8.74
N ALA A 30 -0.65 1.04 9.60
CA ALA A 30 0.25 0.50 10.63
C ALA A 30 1.50 -0.14 10.03
N ALA A 31 1.35 -0.87 8.91
CA ALA A 31 2.48 -1.48 8.22
C ALA A 31 3.45 -0.42 7.65
N LEU A 32 2.91 0.68 7.13
CA LEU A 32 3.72 1.80 6.65
C LEU A 32 4.36 2.59 7.81
N ASP A 33 3.68 2.73 8.95
CA ASP A 33 4.21 3.36 10.16
C ASP A 33 5.42 2.60 10.74
N ALA A 34 5.50 1.30 10.49
CA ALA A 34 6.61 0.46 10.93
C ALA A 34 7.89 0.62 10.08
N VAL A 35 7.83 1.32 8.96
CA VAL A 35 9.03 1.62 8.14
C VAL A 35 9.90 2.64 8.87
N PRO A 36 11.20 2.34 9.12
CA PRO A 36 12.07 3.25 9.87
C PRO A 36 12.33 4.57 9.12
N GLU A 37 12.28 5.68 9.84
CA GLU A 37 12.46 7.03 9.27
C GLU A 37 13.93 7.34 8.86
N GLY A 38 14.91 6.82 9.56
CA GLY A 38 16.33 7.15 9.38
C GLY A 38 17.03 6.48 8.18
N LEU A 39 16.28 5.87 7.25
CA LEU A 39 16.81 5.14 6.11
C LEU A 39 16.83 6.00 4.84
N PRO A 40 17.68 5.68 3.85
CA PRO A 40 17.56 6.23 2.50
C PRO A 40 16.15 6.06 1.93
N ALA A 41 15.68 7.03 1.13
CA ALA A 41 14.33 7.01 0.57
C ALA A 41 14.07 5.76 -0.28
N THR A 42 15.04 5.31 -1.07
CA THR A 42 14.94 4.09 -1.86
C THR A 42 14.73 2.85 -0.98
N GLU A 43 15.37 2.78 0.17
CA GLU A 43 15.19 1.69 1.13
C GLU A 43 13.81 1.77 1.81
N LYS A 44 13.34 2.97 2.17
CA LYS A 44 11.97 3.17 2.69
C LYS A 44 10.92 2.72 1.68
N ILE A 45 11.07 3.05 0.39
CA ILE A 45 10.17 2.61 -0.69
C ILE A 45 10.17 1.07 -0.78
N ARG A 46 11.33 0.43 -0.73
CA ARG A 46 11.44 -1.03 -0.74
C ARG A 46 10.71 -1.67 0.44
N LEU A 47 10.93 -1.15 1.65
CA LEU A 47 10.28 -1.64 2.87
C LEU A 47 8.77 -1.36 2.86
N ALA A 48 8.33 -0.23 2.33
CA ALA A 48 6.91 0.08 2.15
C ALA A 48 6.23 -0.93 1.22
N LEU A 49 6.91 -1.34 0.14
CA LEU A 49 6.38 -2.37 -0.77
C LEU A 49 6.31 -3.74 -0.10
N ARG A 50 7.33 -4.12 0.69
CA ARG A 50 7.29 -5.34 1.50
C ARG A 50 6.13 -5.32 2.49
N ALA A 51 5.99 -4.23 3.22
CA ALA A 51 4.92 -4.04 4.20
C ALA A 51 3.54 -4.17 3.54
N HIS A 52 3.35 -3.52 2.40
CA HIS A 52 2.10 -3.60 1.64
C HIS A 52 1.78 -5.03 1.19
N LEU A 53 2.72 -5.71 0.57
CA LEU A 53 2.51 -7.07 0.07
C LEU A 53 2.33 -8.09 1.20
N ARG A 54 2.93 -7.88 2.38
CA ARG A 54 2.64 -8.70 3.57
C ARG A 54 1.19 -8.56 4.00
N VAL A 55 0.67 -7.33 4.11
CA VAL A 55 -0.74 -7.12 4.46
C VAL A 55 -1.65 -7.80 3.46
N VAL A 56 -1.37 -7.67 2.15
CA VAL A 56 -2.14 -8.37 1.10
C VAL A 56 -2.07 -9.88 1.29
N GLY A 57 -0.88 -10.45 1.51
CA GLY A 57 -0.67 -11.89 1.64
C GLY A 57 -1.28 -12.50 2.90
N GLU A 58 -1.27 -11.77 4.01
CA GLU A 58 -1.82 -12.20 5.29
C GLU A 58 -3.33 -12.00 5.39
N GLN A 59 -3.89 -11.06 4.64
CA GLN A 59 -5.27 -10.64 4.71
C GLN A 59 -5.93 -10.54 3.33
N LEU A 60 -5.86 -11.62 2.53
CA LEU A 60 -6.36 -11.64 1.15
C LEU A 60 -7.83 -11.20 1.03
N ASP A 61 -8.68 -11.62 1.96
CA ASP A 61 -10.10 -11.24 1.98
C ASP A 61 -10.27 -9.73 2.27
N ALA A 62 -9.54 -9.22 3.26
CA ALA A 62 -9.56 -7.79 3.58
C ALA A 62 -8.96 -6.95 2.45
N ALA A 63 -7.89 -7.43 1.81
CA ALA A 63 -7.29 -6.76 0.65
C ALA A 63 -8.26 -6.70 -0.54
N THR A 64 -9.06 -7.75 -0.76
CA THR A 64 -10.11 -7.76 -1.78
C THR A 64 -11.18 -6.72 -1.48
N VAL A 65 -11.65 -6.64 -0.24
CA VAL A 65 -12.61 -5.62 0.20
C VAL A 65 -12.01 -4.22 0.04
N PHE A 66 -10.79 -4.02 0.51
CA PHE A 66 -10.09 -2.74 0.45
C PHE A 66 -9.88 -2.24 -0.99
N THR A 67 -9.57 -3.14 -1.92
CA THR A 67 -9.26 -2.76 -3.31
C THR A 67 -10.48 -2.70 -4.22
N ARG A 68 -11.47 -3.53 -3.99
CA ARG A 68 -12.60 -3.72 -4.90
C ARG A 68 -13.96 -3.35 -4.30
N GLU A 69 -14.30 -3.95 -3.18
CA GLU A 69 -15.66 -3.93 -2.64
C GLU A 69 -16.05 -2.61 -1.94
N TRP A 70 -15.08 -1.80 -1.55
CA TRP A 70 -15.30 -0.52 -0.87
C TRP A 70 -16.24 0.43 -1.62
N ARG A 71 -16.39 0.25 -2.95
CA ARG A 71 -17.28 1.07 -3.77
C ARG A 71 -18.75 0.91 -3.39
N ALA A 72 -19.10 -0.18 -2.70
CA ALA A 72 -20.43 -0.42 -2.18
C ALA A 72 -20.70 0.36 -0.87
N LEU A 73 -19.69 0.91 -0.21
CA LEU A 73 -19.87 1.82 0.93
C LEU A 73 -20.58 3.09 0.49
N GLN A 74 -21.43 3.63 1.36
CA GLN A 74 -22.20 4.83 1.09
C GLN A 74 -21.99 5.91 2.18
N GLY A 75 -22.37 7.14 1.87
CA GLY A 75 -22.37 8.26 2.81
C GLY A 75 -21.03 8.47 3.51
N GLU A 76 -21.09 8.76 4.80
CA GLU A 76 -19.92 9.08 5.63
C GLU A 76 -18.87 7.97 5.67
N ARG A 77 -19.28 6.69 5.65
CA ARG A 77 -18.36 5.54 5.63
C ARG A 77 -17.51 5.54 4.37
N ARG A 78 -18.11 5.82 3.23
CA ARG A 78 -17.38 5.94 1.96
C ARG A 78 -16.41 7.13 1.99
N GLU A 79 -16.84 8.27 2.48
CA GLU A 79 -16.00 9.47 2.57
C GLU A 79 -14.78 9.21 3.47
N ARG A 80 -14.99 8.63 4.64
CA ARG A 80 -13.89 8.23 5.55
C ARG A 80 -12.93 7.25 4.90
N PHE A 81 -13.44 6.22 4.23
CA PHE A 81 -12.59 5.25 3.56
C PHE A 81 -11.76 5.86 2.43
N VAL A 82 -12.37 6.72 1.61
CA VAL A 82 -11.67 7.45 0.54
C VAL A 82 -10.60 8.37 1.13
N ALA A 83 -10.87 9.04 2.25
CA ALA A 83 -9.89 9.88 2.93
C ALA A 83 -8.68 9.06 3.42
N GLU A 84 -8.90 7.89 4.03
CA GLU A 84 -7.81 6.99 4.45
C GLU A 84 -6.97 6.48 3.27
N ARG A 85 -7.61 6.13 2.16
CA ARG A 85 -6.88 5.74 0.93
C ARG A 85 -6.01 6.87 0.41
N ARG A 86 -6.57 8.09 0.33
CA ARG A 86 -5.82 9.27 -0.14
C ARG A 86 -4.62 9.57 0.78
N ARG A 87 -4.82 9.45 2.09
CA ARG A 87 -3.74 9.60 3.07
C ARG A 87 -2.61 8.60 2.83
N TYR A 88 -2.96 7.33 2.60
CA TYR A 88 -1.97 6.30 2.29
C TYR A 88 -1.23 6.58 0.98
N GLU A 89 -1.96 6.92 -0.08
CA GLU A 89 -1.40 7.29 -1.38
C GLU A 89 -0.44 8.48 -1.27
N GLU A 90 -0.79 9.51 -0.50
CA GLU A 90 0.06 10.69 -0.30
C GLU A 90 1.35 10.33 0.45
N ARG A 91 1.28 9.49 1.47
CA ARG A 91 2.46 8.99 2.17
C ARG A 91 3.40 8.22 1.23
N ILE A 92 2.87 7.42 0.33
CA ILE A 92 3.70 6.75 -0.70
C ILE A 92 4.34 7.79 -1.64
N ARG A 93 3.60 8.82 -2.07
CA ARG A 93 4.16 9.92 -2.89
C ARG A 93 5.28 10.65 -2.17
N ASP A 94 5.13 10.89 -0.86
CA ASP A 94 6.16 11.55 -0.06
C ASP A 94 7.48 10.78 -0.04
N LEU A 95 7.45 9.45 0.00
CA LEU A 95 8.66 8.63 -0.11
C LEU A 95 9.37 8.81 -1.46
N PHE A 96 8.63 8.87 -2.56
CA PHE A 96 9.22 9.14 -3.89
C PHE A 96 9.75 10.57 -4.00
N ARG A 97 9.04 11.55 -3.44
CA ARG A 97 9.47 12.95 -3.39
C ARG A 97 10.77 13.09 -2.61
N GLU A 98 10.87 12.45 -1.44
CA GLU A 98 12.10 12.39 -0.65
C GLU A 98 13.26 11.80 -1.46
N GLY A 99 13.03 10.73 -2.22
CA GLY A 99 14.06 10.13 -3.08
C GLY A 99 14.54 11.04 -4.21
N VAL A 100 13.65 11.82 -4.81
CA VAL A 100 14.01 12.81 -5.84
C VAL A 100 14.80 13.97 -5.21
N GLU A 101 14.30 14.55 -4.12
CA GLU A 101 14.93 15.66 -3.41
C GLU A 101 16.30 15.28 -2.82
N GLY A 102 16.43 14.03 -2.35
CA GLY A 102 17.67 13.46 -1.83
C GLY A 102 18.68 13.03 -2.92
N GLY A 103 18.30 13.11 -4.20
CA GLY A 103 19.17 12.71 -5.31
C GLY A 103 19.34 11.20 -5.49
N GLU A 104 18.53 10.39 -4.80
CA GLU A 104 18.52 8.93 -4.96
C GLU A 104 17.74 8.47 -6.20
N LEU A 105 16.78 9.25 -6.63
CA LEU A 105 15.98 9.04 -7.83
C LEU A 105 16.24 10.18 -8.84
N ARG A 106 15.98 9.89 -10.11
CA ARG A 106 16.19 10.88 -11.18
C ARG A 106 15.33 12.14 -10.94
N THR A 107 15.87 13.29 -11.26
CA THR A 107 15.26 14.61 -10.98
C THR A 107 14.02 14.92 -11.82
N ASP A 108 13.86 14.24 -12.97
CA ASP A 108 12.72 14.37 -13.88
C ASP A 108 11.63 13.31 -13.63
N LEU A 109 11.73 12.57 -12.51
CA LEU A 109 10.73 11.57 -12.16
C LEU A 109 9.40 12.24 -11.83
N ASP A 110 8.34 11.86 -12.54
CA ASP A 110 6.98 12.19 -12.14
C ASP A 110 6.61 11.34 -10.92
N VAL A 111 6.68 11.97 -9.74
CA VAL A 111 6.40 11.34 -8.44
C VAL A 111 4.97 10.76 -8.38
N ALA A 112 4.00 11.46 -8.97
CA ALA A 112 2.61 10.98 -8.99
C ALA A 112 2.49 9.69 -9.81
N THR A 113 3.12 9.63 -10.97
CA THR A 113 3.16 8.42 -11.82
C THR A 113 3.92 7.28 -11.15
N ALA A 114 5.04 7.56 -10.48
CA ALA A 114 5.82 6.55 -9.76
C ALA A 114 5.00 5.92 -8.61
N ALA A 115 4.33 6.74 -7.81
CA ALA A 115 3.46 6.27 -6.74
C ALA A 115 2.26 5.49 -7.28
N LEU A 116 1.65 5.94 -8.38
CA LEU A 116 0.56 5.21 -9.05
C LEU A 116 1.01 3.84 -9.54
N LEU A 117 2.18 3.74 -10.14
CA LEU A 117 2.75 2.46 -10.60
C LEU A 117 3.01 1.52 -9.43
N PHE A 118 3.62 2.02 -8.34
CA PHE A 118 3.83 1.28 -7.10
C PHE A 118 2.50 0.71 -6.57
N LEU A 119 1.50 1.57 -6.41
CA LEU A 119 0.19 1.19 -5.86
C LEU A 119 -0.56 0.25 -6.80
N SER A 120 -0.46 0.43 -8.11
CA SER A 120 -1.10 -0.44 -9.09
C SER A 120 -0.54 -1.86 -9.01
N ALA A 121 0.79 -2.00 -8.95
CA ALA A 121 1.43 -3.30 -8.81
C ALA A 121 1.10 -3.96 -7.46
N ALA A 122 1.19 -3.20 -6.37
CA ALA A 122 0.96 -3.70 -5.02
C ALA A 122 -0.50 -4.06 -4.76
N ASN A 123 -1.45 -3.21 -5.16
CA ASN A 123 -2.88 -3.44 -4.97
C ASN A 123 -3.40 -4.61 -5.82
N TRP A 124 -2.86 -4.83 -7.02
CA TRP A 124 -3.31 -5.90 -7.90
C TRP A 124 -2.86 -7.29 -7.43
N ALA A 125 -1.89 -7.36 -6.52
CA ALA A 125 -1.32 -8.60 -6.02
C ALA A 125 -2.37 -9.55 -5.41
N TYR A 126 -3.46 -9.04 -4.81
CA TYR A 126 -4.53 -9.87 -4.25
C TYR A 126 -5.19 -10.81 -5.28
N THR A 127 -5.10 -10.52 -6.58
CA THR A 127 -5.73 -11.31 -7.64
C THR A 127 -4.98 -12.59 -7.97
N TRP A 128 -3.66 -12.63 -7.73
CA TRP A 128 -2.79 -13.75 -8.10
C TRP A 128 -1.90 -14.25 -6.96
N LEU A 129 -1.79 -13.51 -5.86
CA LEU A 129 -1.01 -13.91 -4.70
C LEU A 129 -1.67 -15.12 -4.03
N ARG A 130 -0.85 -16.12 -3.68
CA ARG A 130 -1.32 -17.32 -2.99
C ARG A 130 -0.97 -17.24 -1.51
N ALA A 131 -1.81 -17.85 -0.67
CA ALA A 131 -1.52 -18.01 0.75
C ALA A 131 -0.15 -18.69 0.94
N GLY A 132 0.67 -18.16 1.84
CA GLY A 132 2.01 -18.68 2.12
C GLY A 132 3.10 -18.28 1.11
N ALA A 133 2.80 -17.40 0.15
CA ALA A 133 3.81 -16.87 -0.76
C ALA A 133 4.87 -16.04 0.01
N ASP A 134 6.12 -16.11 -0.45
CA ASP A 134 7.19 -15.25 0.03
C ASP A 134 6.99 -13.82 -0.52
N THR A 135 6.23 -13.02 0.22
CA THR A 135 5.88 -11.66 -0.15
C THR A 135 7.08 -10.72 -0.11
N ASP A 136 8.07 -10.98 0.72
CA ASP A 136 9.28 -10.17 0.83
C ASP A 136 10.17 -10.36 -0.39
N ALA A 137 10.43 -11.59 -0.80
CA ALA A 137 11.19 -11.87 -2.02
C ALA A 137 10.48 -11.33 -3.28
N LEU A 138 9.15 -11.37 -3.30
CA LEU A 138 8.35 -10.79 -4.37
C LEU A 138 8.48 -9.27 -4.41
N ALA A 139 8.36 -8.62 -3.25
CA ALA A 139 8.52 -7.16 -3.13
C ALA A 139 9.90 -6.71 -3.62
N ASP A 140 10.94 -7.43 -3.24
CA ASP A 140 12.31 -7.09 -3.66
C ASP A 140 12.50 -7.21 -5.19
N ARG A 141 11.90 -8.22 -5.81
CA ARG A 141 11.91 -8.34 -7.28
C ARG A 141 11.15 -7.21 -7.96
N PHE A 142 9.96 -6.88 -7.45
CA PHE A 142 9.18 -5.75 -7.97
C PHE A 142 9.91 -4.43 -7.81
N PHE A 143 10.48 -4.22 -6.63
CA PHE A 143 11.26 -3.01 -6.36
C PHE A 143 12.46 -2.89 -7.28
N GLY A 144 13.20 -3.98 -7.54
CA GLY A 144 14.32 -3.97 -8.47
C GLY A 144 13.91 -3.48 -9.86
N VAL A 145 12.80 -3.97 -10.40
CA VAL A 145 12.27 -3.54 -11.71
C VAL A 145 11.85 -2.08 -11.69
N LEU A 146 11.15 -1.63 -10.63
CA LEU A 146 10.73 -0.23 -10.48
C LEU A 146 11.93 0.69 -10.34
N LEU A 147 12.91 0.31 -9.52
CA LEU A 147 14.09 1.14 -9.24
C LEU A 147 14.95 1.36 -10.50
N ASP A 148 15.15 0.34 -11.31
CA ASP A 148 15.91 0.44 -12.55
C ASP A 148 15.28 1.46 -13.53
N GLY A 149 13.95 1.55 -13.55
CA GLY A 149 13.22 2.56 -14.32
C GLY A 149 13.23 3.97 -13.71
N MET A 150 13.55 4.09 -12.42
CA MET A 150 13.52 5.36 -11.68
C MET A 150 14.89 5.97 -11.42
N ARG A 151 15.96 5.21 -11.56
CA ARG A 151 17.34 5.73 -11.48
C ARG A 151 17.68 6.54 -12.72
N GLY A 152 18.40 7.64 -12.52
CA GLY A 152 19.00 8.37 -13.63
C GLY A 152 20.03 7.50 -14.36
N TYR A 153 20.02 7.55 -15.68
CA TYR A 153 21.12 6.97 -16.44
C TYR A 153 22.38 7.79 -16.19
N ALA A 154 23.47 7.14 -15.78
CA ALA A 154 24.78 7.78 -15.82
C ALA A 154 25.05 8.12 -17.27
N THR A 155 25.11 9.42 -17.59
CA THR A 155 25.54 9.86 -18.94
C THR A 155 26.99 9.42 -19.09
N PRO A 156 27.36 8.59 -20.10
CA PRO A 156 28.75 8.31 -20.34
C PRO A 156 29.45 9.62 -20.65
N GLY A 157 30.43 10.00 -19.83
CA GLY A 157 31.27 11.15 -20.05
C GLY A 157 32.20 10.98 -21.25
#